data_41008baeda13add161354b28a716ec21
#
_entry.id   41008baeda13add161354b28a716ec21
#
_cell.length_a   1.000
_cell.length_b   1.000
_cell.length_c   1.000
_cell.angle_alpha   90.00
_cell.angle_beta   90.00
_cell.angle_gamma   90.00
#
_symmetry.space_group_name_H-M   'P 1'
#
loop_
_entity.id
_entity.type
_entity.pdbx_description
1 polymer ?
#
loop_
_entity_poly.entity_id
_entity_poly.type
_entity_poly.pdbx_seq_one_letter_code
_entity_poly.pdbx_strand_id
1 'polypeptide(L)'
;MPQHITLSELQSLIKRGIDDAHPLPYWVTAEISELKVNYSGHCYLELVEKGGANHVPKAKISAVIWRSTYGMIASYFGAATGGQTLCAGLKVLVKALVSYHELYGLSLQITDIDPSYTLGDMERQRRQTIEQLQRDGVFDMNRELPMPAVVQRLAVVSSRNAAGYQDFMKELSSGP
;
A
#
# COMPACT_ATOMS: atom_id res chain seq x y z
N MET A 1 32.62 23.24 -33.99
CA MET A 1 32.60 21.84 -33.48
C MET A 1 31.37 21.70 -32.58
N PRO A 2 30.59 20.60 -32.63
CA PRO A 2 29.53 20.44 -31.70
C PRO A 2 30.10 20.42 -30.28
N GLN A 3 29.47 21.18 -29.39
CA GLN A 3 29.85 21.22 -27.98
C GLN A 3 29.45 19.88 -27.36
N HIS A 4 30.39 19.07 -26.93
CA HIS A 4 30.14 17.78 -26.29
C HIS A 4 30.43 17.88 -24.80
N ILE A 5 29.57 17.21 -24.01
CA ILE A 5 29.70 17.07 -22.57
C ILE A 5 29.78 15.60 -22.22
N THR A 6 30.34 15.28 -21.09
CA THR A 6 30.39 13.90 -20.57
C THR A 6 29.02 13.48 -20.04
N LEU A 7 28.80 12.17 -19.92
CA LEU A 7 27.55 11.64 -19.33
C LEU A 7 27.36 12.14 -17.90
N SER A 8 28.42 12.19 -17.09
CA SER A 8 28.34 12.68 -15.72
C SER A 8 27.98 14.17 -15.63
N GLU A 9 28.51 14.99 -16.55
CA GLU A 9 28.12 16.40 -16.63
C GLU A 9 26.64 16.56 -17.00
N LEU A 10 26.14 15.77 -17.97
CA LEU A 10 24.72 15.76 -18.34
C LEU A 10 23.85 15.34 -17.14
N GLN A 11 24.20 14.25 -16.44
CA GLN A 11 23.46 13.77 -15.28
C GLN A 11 23.43 14.83 -14.15
N SER A 12 24.54 15.53 -13.92
CA SER A 12 24.61 16.61 -12.94
C SER A 12 23.77 17.83 -13.32
N LEU A 13 23.65 18.13 -14.62
CA LEU A 13 22.74 19.18 -15.11
C LEU A 13 21.28 18.80 -14.90
N ILE A 14 20.89 17.55 -15.21
CA ILE A 14 19.54 17.02 -14.99
C ILE A 14 19.18 17.08 -13.50
N LYS A 15 20.10 16.63 -12.65
CA LYS A 15 19.92 16.68 -11.19
C LYS A 15 19.62 18.09 -10.71
N ARG A 16 20.48 19.05 -11.05
CA ARG A 16 20.26 20.45 -10.67
C ARG A 16 18.93 20.98 -11.18
N GLY A 17 18.57 20.70 -12.44
CA GLY A 17 17.29 21.13 -12.98
C GLY A 17 16.08 20.55 -12.23
N ILE A 18 16.17 19.30 -11.77
CA ILE A 18 15.12 18.66 -10.96
C ILE A 18 15.08 19.26 -9.56
N ASP A 19 16.23 19.40 -8.89
CA ASP A 19 16.34 19.95 -7.53
C ASP A 19 15.83 21.40 -7.48
N ASP A 20 16.17 22.21 -8.48
CA ASP A 20 15.71 23.60 -8.60
C ASP A 20 14.22 23.70 -8.90
N ALA A 21 13.68 22.80 -9.72
CA ALA A 21 12.26 22.80 -10.10
C ALA A 21 11.35 22.25 -8.98
N HIS A 22 11.86 21.36 -8.11
CA HIS A 22 11.11 20.66 -7.08
C HIS A 22 11.76 20.73 -5.69
N PRO A 23 12.03 21.94 -5.15
CA PRO A 23 12.75 22.11 -3.89
C PRO A 23 11.94 21.74 -2.65
N LEU A 24 10.62 21.64 -2.77
CA LEU A 24 9.72 21.37 -1.67
C LEU A 24 9.02 20.01 -1.82
N PRO A 25 8.67 19.37 -0.70
CA PRO A 25 7.93 18.12 -0.74
C PRO A 25 6.49 18.33 -1.21
N TYR A 26 5.95 17.33 -1.89
CA TYR A 26 4.56 17.27 -2.34
C TYR A 26 3.78 16.23 -1.55
N TRP A 27 2.51 16.48 -1.33
CA TRP A 27 1.56 15.44 -0.94
C TRP A 27 1.07 14.72 -2.21
N VAL A 28 1.36 13.42 -2.29
CA VAL A 28 1.09 12.60 -3.48
C VAL A 28 0.17 11.46 -3.10
N THR A 29 -0.92 11.32 -3.85
CA THR A 29 -1.81 10.15 -3.76
C THR A 29 -1.34 9.09 -4.74
N ALA A 30 -1.17 7.87 -4.27
CA ALA A 30 -0.78 6.73 -5.10
C ALA A 30 -1.26 5.42 -4.48
N GLU A 31 -1.18 4.34 -5.25
CA GLU A 31 -1.31 2.98 -4.73
C GLU A 31 0.06 2.34 -4.65
N ILE A 32 0.33 1.63 -3.56
CA ILE A 32 1.55 0.83 -3.42
C ILE A 32 1.38 -0.43 -4.26
N SER A 33 2.13 -0.57 -5.35
CA SER A 33 2.14 -1.81 -6.15
C SER A 33 3.10 -2.85 -5.59
N GLU A 34 4.23 -2.39 -5.05
CA GLU A 34 5.23 -3.24 -4.41
C GLU A 34 5.81 -2.54 -3.18
N LEU A 35 6.13 -3.33 -2.15
CA LEU A 35 6.81 -2.86 -0.95
C LEU A 35 7.81 -3.90 -0.50
N LYS A 36 9.06 -3.47 -0.27
CA LYS A 36 10.13 -4.32 0.22
C LYS A 36 10.98 -3.60 1.25
N VAL A 37 11.04 -4.15 2.44
CA VAL A 37 11.98 -3.70 3.47
C VAL A 37 13.25 -4.53 3.36
N ASN A 38 14.39 -3.88 3.18
CA ASN A 38 15.68 -4.57 3.12
C ASN A 38 16.24 -4.81 4.54
N TYR A 39 17.29 -5.63 4.62
CA TYR A 39 17.92 -5.97 5.91
C TYR A 39 18.56 -4.75 6.61
N SER A 40 18.90 -3.70 5.87
CA SER A 40 19.41 -2.44 6.43
C SER A 40 18.31 -1.51 6.96
N GLY A 41 17.02 -1.91 6.83
CA GLY A 41 15.87 -1.20 7.36
C GLY A 41 15.31 -0.11 6.45
N HIS A 42 15.80 0.05 5.22
CA HIS A 42 15.19 0.92 4.23
C HIS A 42 13.97 0.24 3.61
N CYS A 43 12.88 0.98 3.46
CA CYS A 43 11.69 0.52 2.77
C CYS A 43 11.66 1.08 1.35
N TYR A 44 11.69 0.20 0.38
CA TYR A 44 11.55 0.51 -1.05
C TYR A 44 10.13 0.23 -1.49
N LEU A 45 9.55 1.16 -2.21
CA LEU A 45 8.18 1.07 -2.70
C LEU A 45 8.16 1.35 -4.20
N GLU A 46 7.17 0.77 -4.83
CA GLU A 46 6.74 1.16 -6.15
C GLU A 46 5.35 1.78 -6.03
N LEU A 47 5.23 3.04 -6.42
CA LEU A 47 3.98 3.78 -6.39
C LEU A 47 3.39 3.85 -7.79
N VAL A 48 2.08 3.60 -7.90
CA VAL A 48 1.36 3.63 -9.18
C VAL A 48 0.08 4.46 -9.06
N GLU A 49 -0.30 5.11 -10.15
CA GLU A 49 -1.65 5.60 -10.35
C GLU A 49 -2.35 4.67 -11.35
N LYS A 50 -3.41 3.99 -10.90
CA LYS A 50 -4.18 3.09 -11.77
C LYS A 50 -4.88 3.87 -12.88
N GLY A 51 -4.77 3.37 -14.11
CA GLY A 51 -5.57 3.79 -15.25
C GLY A 51 -7.01 3.28 -15.13
N GLY A 52 -7.87 3.70 -16.08
CA GLY A 52 -9.22 3.15 -16.22
C GLY A 52 -9.22 1.66 -16.58
N ALA A 53 -10.21 1.19 -17.34
CA ALA A 53 -10.52 -0.22 -17.62
C ALA A 53 -9.38 -1.14 -18.13
N ASN A 54 -8.24 -0.60 -18.56
CA ASN A 54 -7.20 -1.40 -19.22
C ASN A 54 -6.07 -1.91 -18.30
N HIS A 55 -6.19 -1.81 -16.98
CA HIS A 55 -5.17 -2.26 -16.01
C HIS A 55 -3.74 -1.68 -16.19
N VAL A 56 -3.52 -0.83 -17.19
CA VAL A 56 -2.23 -0.17 -17.40
C VAL A 56 -2.14 1.04 -16.47
N PRO A 57 -1.10 1.15 -15.63
CA PRO A 57 -0.94 2.32 -14.78
C PRO A 57 -0.74 3.58 -15.62
N LYS A 58 -1.39 4.69 -15.24
CA LYS A 58 -1.17 6.01 -15.84
C LYS A 58 0.19 6.59 -15.50
N ALA A 59 0.65 6.31 -14.28
CA ALA A 59 1.94 6.74 -13.79
C ALA A 59 2.52 5.70 -12.85
N LYS A 60 3.85 5.63 -12.82
CA LYS A 60 4.61 4.72 -11.97
C LYS A 60 5.93 5.39 -11.59
N ILE A 61 6.30 5.28 -10.32
CA ILE A 61 7.56 5.81 -9.81
C ILE A 61 8.06 4.97 -8.63
N SER A 62 9.39 4.82 -8.56
CA SER A 62 10.03 4.22 -7.39
C SER A 62 10.08 5.21 -6.23
N ALA A 63 9.91 4.72 -5.01
CA ALA A 63 10.01 5.53 -3.81
C ALA A 63 10.81 4.82 -2.72
N VAL A 64 11.36 5.59 -1.81
CA VAL A 64 12.11 5.09 -0.65
C VAL A 64 11.67 5.80 0.62
N ILE A 65 11.53 5.01 1.70
CA ILE A 65 11.48 5.52 3.06
C ILE A 65 12.77 5.09 3.73
N TRP A 66 13.58 6.07 4.14
CA TRP A 66 14.85 5.77 4.79
C TRP A 66 14.62 5.13 6.16
N ARG A 67 15.55 4.28 6.60
CA ARG A 67 15.52 3.61 7.89
C ARG A 67 15.20 4.55 9.06
N SER A 68 15.79 5.74 9.07
CA SER A 68 15.57 6.75 10.11
C SER A 68 14.11 7.18 10.26
N THR A 69 13.34 7.12 9.18
CA THR A 69 11.95 7.60 9.11
C THR A 69 10.95 6.43 9.06
N TYR A 70 11.36 5.29 8.51
CA TYR A 70 10.47 4.15 8.29
C TYR A 70 9.82 3.63 9.57
N GLY A 71 10.60 3.45 10.64
CA GLY A 71 10.07 2.97 11.91
C GLY A 71 8.98 3.89 12.49
N MET A 72 9.18 5.20 12.39
CA MET A 72 8.21 6.20 12.84
C MET A 72 6.94 6.17 11.97
N ILE A 73 7.09 6.19 10.64
CA ILE A 73 5.97 6.14 9.70
C ILE A 73 5.16 4.84 9.88
N ALA A 74 5.82 3.69 9.96
CA ALA A 74 5.17 2.40 10.11
C ALA A 74 4.40 2.30 11.44
N SER A 75 5.00 2.77 12.54
CA SER A 75 4.35 2.79 13.86
C SER A 75 3.16 3.75 13.89
N TYR A 76 3.32 4.96 13.35
CA TYR A 76 2.25 5.95 13.27
C TYR A 76 1.08 5.43 12.41
N PHE A 77 1.39 4.89 11.23
CA PHE A 77 0.37 4.31 10.34
C PHE A 77 -0.37 3.16 11.02
N GLY A 78 0.35 2.22 11.63
CA GLY A 78 -0.25 1.10 12.35
C GLY A 78 -1.15 1.52 13.50
N ALA A 79 -0.70 2.47 14.32
CA ALA A 79 -1.49 3.00 15.43
C ALA A 79 -2.79 3.69 14.94
N ALA A 80 -2.69 4.50 13.89
CA ALA A 80 -3.82 5.24 13.35
C ALA A 80 -4.84 4.34 12.61
N THR A 81 -4.39 3.21 12.03
CA THR A 81 -5.23 2.31 11.22
C THR A 81 -5.69 1.05 11.95
N GLY A 82 -5.51 0.98 13.28
CA GLY A 82 -5.94 -0.18 14.06
C GLY A 82 -5.09 -1.44 13.84
N GLY A 83 -3.79 -1.27 13.55
CA GLY A 83 -2.84 -2.37 13.37
C GLY A 83 -2.57 -2.74 11.91
N GLN A 84 -3.11 -2.00 10.95
CA GLN A 84 -2.80 -2.22 9.54
C GLN A 84 -1.32 -1.89 9.25
N THR A 85 -0.64 -2.78 8.56
CA THR A 85 0.73 -2.53 8.08
C THR A 85 0.73 -1.99 6.66
N LEU A 86 1.75 -1.21 6.31
CA LEU A 86 1.97 -0.79 4.93
C LEU A 86 2.23 -2.03 4.06
N CYS A 87 1.46 -2.20 3.01
CA CYS A 87 1.58 -3.33 2.09
C CYS A 87 1.12 -2.95 0.67
N ALA A 88 1.41 -3.83 -0.29
CA ALA A 88 0.91 -3.67 -1.65
C ALA A 88 -0.63 -3.67 -1.70
N GLY A 89 -1.21 -2.91 -2.61
CA GLY A 89 -2.64 -2.72 -2.79
C GLY A 89 -3.25 -1.57 -1.98
N LEU A 90 -2.52 -0.98 -1.03
CA LEU A 90 -3.02 0.16 -0.27
C LEU A 90 -2.90 1.46 -1.08
N LYS A 91 -3.98 2.24 -1.08
CA LYS A 91 -3.93 3.64 -1.50
C LYS A 91 -3.47 4.51 -0.35
N VAL A 92 -2.47 5.32 -0.61
CA VAL A 92 -1.80 6.15 0.38
C VAL A 92 -1.73 7.61 -0.07
N LEU A 93 -1.73 8.51 0.90
CA LEU A 93 -1.35 9.90 0.72
C LEU A 93 -0.03 10.09 1.45
N VAL A 94 1.04 10.29 0.68
CA VAL A 94 2.41 10.42 1.20
C VAL A 94 2.99 11.79 0.91
N LYS A 95 3.77 12.31 1.85
CA LYS A 95 4.57 13.51 1.65
C LYS A 95 5.94 13.08 1.14
N ALA A 96 6.30 13.52 -0.05
CA ALA A 96 7.48 13.05 -0.74
C ALA A 96 8.28 14.19 -1.36
N LEU A 97 9.60 14.09 -1.28
CA LEU A 97 10.56 14.90 -2.02
C LEU A 97 10.90 14.19 -3.34
N VAL A 98 11.00 14.95 -4.40
CA VAL A 98 11.53 14.45 -5.66
C VAL A 98 13.05 14.33 -5.52
N SER A 99 13.62 13.21 -5.89
CA SER A 99 15.06 12.95 -5.80
C SER A 99 15.56 12.33 -7.09
N TYR A 100 16.66 12.82 -7.59
CA TYR A 100 17.34 12.25 -8.74
C TYR A 100 18.74 11.80 -8.37
N HIS A 101 19.04 10.56 -8.68
CA HIS A 101 20.36 9.98 -8.48
C HIS A 101 20.98 9.60 -9.83
N GLU A 102 22.21 9.96 -10.06
CA GLU A 102 22.91 9.81 -11.34
C GLU A 102 22.97 8.35 -11.84
N LEU A 103 22.93 7.37 -10.91
CA LEU A 103 22.96 5.93 -11.26
C LEU A 103 21.57 5.28 -11.22
N TYR A 104 20.67 5.75 -10.34
CA TYR A 104 19.38 5.09 -10.08
C TYR A 104 18.18 5.83 -10.68
N GLY A 105 18.42 7.04 -11.21
CA GLY A 105 17.40 7.85 -11.86
C GLY A 105 16.48 8.57 -10.88
N LEU A 106 15.28 8.87 -11.34
CA LEU A 106 14.25 9.60 -10.61
C LEU A 106 13.54 8.70 -9.61
N SER A 107 13.38 9.20 -8.40
CA SER A 107 12.63 8.51 -7.33
C SER A 107 11.99 9.51 -6.38
N LEU A 108 11.10 9.05 -5.52
CA LEU A 108 10.53 9.84 -4.44
C LEU A 108 11.14 9.42 -3.10
N GLN A 109 11.50 10.40 -2.29
CA GLN A 109 11.86 10.16 -0.90
C GLN A 109 10.64 10.49 -0.02
N ILE A 110 10.00 9.49 0.53
CA ILE A 110 8.84 9.67 1.41
C ILE A 110 9.32 10.11 2.79
N THR A 111 8.74 11.19 3.29
CA THR A 111 9.06 11.80 4.59
C THR A 111 7.92 11.71 5.58
N ASP A 112 6.69 11.53 5.10
CA ASP A 112 5.48 11.48 5.94
C ASP A 112 4.36 10.73 5.23
N ILE A 113 3.32 10.35 5.98
CA ILE A 113 2.12 9.67 5.48
C ILE A 113 0.89 10.18 6.22
N ASP A 114 -0.24 10.30 5.50
CA ASP A 114 -1.55 10.56 6.10
C ASP A 114 -2.40 9.28 6.12
N PRO A 115 -2.56 8.63 7.29
CA PRO A 115 -3.35 7.40 7.41
C PRO A 115 -4.84 7.62 7.17
N SER A 116 -5.36 8.84 7.37
CA SER A 116 -6.79 9.14 7.24
C SER A 116 -7.28 8.94 5.80
N TYR A 117 -6.42 9.22 4.83
CA TYR A 117 -6.70 9.00 3.42
C TYR A 117 -6.90 7.49 3.12
N THR A 118 -6.03 6.64 3.64
CA THR A 118 -6.12 5.18 3.47
C THR A 118 -7.37 4.63 4.13
N LEU A 119 -7.69 5.05 5.36
CA LEU A 119 -8.92 4.66 6.06
C LEU A 119 -10.17 5.06 5.29
N GLY A 120 -10.21 6.29 4.78
CA GLY A 120 -11.34 6.78 3.97
C GLY A 120 -11.53 5.99 2.67
N ASP A 121 -10.45 5.57 2.02
CA ASP A 121 -10.52 4.72 0.82
C ASP A 121 -10.99 3.31 1.15
N MET A 122 -10.49 2.70 2.22
CA MET A 122 -10.92 1.37 2.70
C MET A 122 -12.41 1.34 3.05
N GLU A 123 -12.92 2.35 3.77
CA GLU A 123 -14.33 2.43 4.12
C GLU A 123 -15.20 2.63 2.86
N ARG A 124 -14.74 3.40 1.89
CA ARG A 124 -15.43 3.56 0.60
C ARG A 124 -15.50 2.24 -0.16
N GLN A 125 -14.39 1.51 -0.25
CA GLN A 125 -14.34 0.21 -0.90
C GLN A 125 -15.25 -0.80 -0.19
N ARG A 126 -15.23 -0.84 1.15
CA ARG A 126 -16.10 -1.68 1.95
C ARG A 126 -17.58 -1.39 1.65
N ARG A 127 -17.97 -0.13 1.63
CA ARG A 127 -19.34 0.29 1.32
C ARG A 127 -19.76 -0.14 -0.08
N GLN A 128 -18.92 0.10 -1.07
CA GLN A 128 -19.17 -0.31 -2.45
C GLN A 128 -19.34 -1.83 -2.58
N THR A 129 -18.52 -2.61 -1.86
CA THR A 129 -18.64 -4.07 -1.83
C THR A 129 -19.98 -4.52 -1.23
N ILE A 130 -20.40 -3.92 -0.11
CA ILE A 130 -21.69 -4.21 0.51
C ILE A 130 -22.84 -3.89 -0.45
N GLU A 131 -22.84 -2.70 -1.05
CA GLU A 131 -23.84 -2.29 -2.03
C GLU A 131 -23.90 -3.23 -3.25
N GLN A 132 -22.74 -3.72 -3.69
CA GLN A 132 -22.66 -4.70 -4.78
C GLN A 132 -23.30 -6.02 -4.37
N LEU A 133 -22.91 -6.57 -3.21
CA LEU A 133 -23.46 -7.83 -2.69
C LEU A 133 -24.98 -7.75 -2.45
N GLN A 134 -25.49 -6.60 -2.01
CA GLN A 134 -26.93 -6.35 -1.87
C GLN A 134 -27.64 -6.32 -3.22
N ARG A 135 -27.07 -5.65 -4.22
CA ARG A 135 -27.63 -5.63 -5.59
C ARG A 135 -27.67 -7.02 -6.23
N ASP A 136 -26.65 -7.82 -5.95
CA ASP A 136 -26.54 -9.19 -6.46
C ASP A 136 -27.43 -10.17 -5.67
N GLY A 137 -28.09 -9.71 -4.59
CA GLY A 137 -29.00 -10.52 -3.76
C GLY A 137 -28.29 -11.58 -2.92
N VAL A 138 -26.97 -11.51 -2.78
CA VAL A 138 -26.17 -12.54 -2.08
C VAL A 138 -25.80 -12.13 -0.65
N PHE A 139 -26.06 -10.88 -0.25
CA PHE A 139 -25.61 -10.33 1.03
C PHE A 139 -26.19 -11.10 2.24
N ASP A 140 -27.47 -11.48 2.18
CA ASP A 140 -28.17 -12.18 3.25
C ASP A 140 -28.33 -13.69 2.99
N MET A 141 -27.91 -14.21 1.83
CA MET A 141 -28.10 -15.62 1.45
C MET A 141 -27.69 -16.62 2.53
N ASN A 142 -26.55 -16.39 3.18
CA ASN A 142 -26.08 -17.31 4.23
C ASN A 142 -26.98 -17.28 5.49
N ARG A 143 -27.62 -16.15 5.75
CA ARG A 143 -28.51 -15.94 6.90
C ARG A 143 -29.87 -16.65 6.71
N GLU A 144 -30.26 -16.80 5.47
CA GLU A 144 -31.54 -17.46 5.09
C GLU A 144 -31.44 -19.00 5.02
N LEU A 145 -30.20 -19.53 5.06
CA LEU A 145 -30.00 -20.98 5.02
C LEU A 145 -30.45 -21.65 6.33
N PRO A 146 -31.24 -22.74 6.26
CA PRO A 146 -31.64 -23.49 7.45
C PRO A 146 -30.39 -24.14 8.09
N MET A 147 -30.27 -24.00 9.41
CA MET A 147 -29.20 -24.64 10.16
C MET A 147 -29.46 -26.16 10.23
N PRO A 148 -28.50 -27.01 9.77
CA PRO A 148 -28.68 -28.46 9.89
C PRO A 148 -28.60 -28.89 11.36
N ALA A 149 -29.36 -29.93 11.73
CA ALA A 149 -29.38 -30.47 13.08
C ALA A 149 -27.98 -30.98 13.53
N VAL A 150 -27.17 -31.46 12.58
CA VAL A 150 -25.77 -31.85 12.80
C VAL A 150 -24.91 -31.19 11.71
N VAL A 151 -23.94 -30.40 12.14
CA VAL A 151 -22.99 -29.73 11.23
C VAL A 151 -21.91 -30.73 10.83
N GLN A 152 -21.92 -31.16 9.57
CA GLN A 152 -20.95 -32.11 9.02
C GLN A 152 -19.78 -31.42 8.25
N ARG A 153 -20.02 -30.19 7.80
CA ARG A 153 -19.02 -29.40 7.02
C ARG A 153 -19.06 -27.97 7.51
N LEU A 154 -17.88 -27.42 7.77
CA LEU A 154 -17.71 -26.06 8.19
C LEU A 154 -16.68 -25.37 7.29
N ALA A 155 -17.03 -24.22 6.74
CA ALA A 155 -16.11 -23.34 6.04
C ALA A 155 -15.80 -22.14 6.92
N VAL A 156 -14.52 -21.88 7.18
CA VAL A 156 -14.06 -20.73 7.99
C VAL A 156 -13.32 -19.77 7.08
N VAL A 157 -13.85 -18.55 6.96
CA VAL A 157 -13.21 -17.44 6.25
C VAL A 157 -12.61 -16.49 7.28
N SER A 158 -11.31 -16.50 7.44
CA SER A 158 -10.60 -15.68 8.43
C SER A 158 -9.16 -15.43 8.03
N SER A 159 -8.52 -14.44 8.66
CA SER A 159 -7.07 -14.30 8.57
C SER A 159 -6.39 -15.39 9.40
N ARG A 160 -5.33 -16.01 8.84
CA ARG A 160 -4.55 -17.05 9.54
C ARG A 160 -4.01 -16.59 10.90
N ASN A 161 -3.74 -15.31 11.07
CA ASN A 161 -3.19 -14.72 12.29
C ASN A 161 -4.26 -14.09 13.19
N ALA A 162 -5.55 -14.19 12.85
CA ALA A 162 -6.62 -13.70 13.70
C ALA A 162 -6.69 -14.55 14.98
N ALA A 163 -6.72 -13.90 16.16
CA ALA A 163 -6.77 -14.57 17.44
C ALA A 163 -7.95 -15.54 17.53
N GLY A 164 -9.14 -15.12 17.15
CA GLY A 164 -10.33 -15.98 17.12
C GLY A 164 -10.21 -17.18 16.20
N TYR A 165 -9.46 -17.10 15.09
CA TYR A 165 -9.19 -18.25 14.23
C TYR A 165 -8.25 -19.24 14.92
N GLN A 166 -7.24 -18.75 15.60
CA GLN A 166 -6.29 -19.60 16.32
C GLN A 166 -6.95 -20.30 17.51
N ASP A 167 -7.79 -19.58 18.26
CA ASP A 167 -8.58 -20.16 19.35
C ASP A 167 -9.54 -21.23 18.82
N PHE A 168 -10.26 -20.95 17.75
CA PHE A 168 -11.14 -21.92 17.09
C PHE A 168 -10.39 -23.18 16.65
N MET A 169 -9.21 -23.03 16.02
CA MET A 169 -8.40 -24.19 15.58
C MET A 169 -7.86 -24.98 16.76
N LYS A 170 -7.51 -24.30 17.88
CA LYS A 170 -7.07 -24.95 19.11
C LYS A 170 -8.18 -25.82 19.72
N GLU A 171 -9.39 -25.27 19.82
CA GLU A 171 -10.53 -26.02 20.35
C GLU A 171 -10.89 -27.22 19.45
N LEU A 172 -10.88 -27.06 18.14
CA LEU A 172 -11.09 -28.18 17.21
C LEU A 172 -10.05 -29.29 17.34
N SER A 173 -8.79 -28.92 17.64
CA SER A 173 -7.69 -29.87 17.78
C SER A 173 -7.65 -30.55 19.15
N SER A 174 -8.29 -29.98 20.15
CA SER A 174 -8.37 -30.48 21.51
C SER A 174 -9.65 -31.27 21.81
N GLY A 175 -10.55 -31.38 20.84
CA GLY A 175 -11.79 -32.15 20.95
C GLY A 175 -11.55 -33.64 21.12
N PRO A 176 -12.53 -34.38 21.66
CA PRO A 176 -12.43 -35.79 22.02
C PRO A 176 -12.16 -36.68 20.81
#